data_139d4934a6dfb053088f210e46cff941
#
_entry.id   139d4934a6dfb053088f210e46cff941
#
_cell.length_a   1.000
_cell.length_b   1.000
_cell.length_c   1.000
_cell.angle_alpha   90.00
_cell.angle_beta   90.00
_cell.angle_gamma   90.00
#
_symmetry.space_group_name_H-M   'P 1'
#
loop_
_entity.id
_entity.type
_entity.pdbx_description
1 polymer ?
#
loop_
_entity_poly.entity_id
_entity_poly.type
_entity_poly.pdbx_seq_one_letter_code
_entity_poly.pdbx_strand_id
1 'polypeptide(L)'
;MTCPTDMRSDVSEVLPVLETYYDTAPRAHARAEEVGPFTLFLRQGGGWDYYARPRLGLSDEVTAEDVDAVRVRQRQLGVAENLEWVHETTPSLLAAVRASGPPDHPLLSVAPCPLLVLPADPSLIAGSGRRVEQDVTARVRRVGLDDDLDLVFGVIHAGFEGTDTVTPRASTRQVSMMREGLLTIVAAFDEHGNVLGGGSHSPRDGTTELTGISVLPRARRRGVGAAITAALVDDALDQGVETIFLSAQDDTVARVYERVGFVRVGTACIAEPS
;
A
#
# COMPACT_ATOMS: atom_id res chain seq x y z
N MET A 1 -6.63 -21.52 -25.62
CA MET A 1 -7.54 -20.35 -25.63
C MET A 1 -8.42 -20.51 -24.38
N THR A 2 -7.93 -20.05 -23.24
CA THR A 2 -8.66 -20.03 -21.95
C THR A 2 -9.65 -18.86 -21.98
N CYS A 3 -10.89 -19.17 -21.59
CA CYS A 3 -12.04 -18.27 -21.69
C CYS A 3 -11.89 -17.07 -20.73
N PRO A 4 -12.36 -15.85 -21.07
CA PRO A 4 -12.30 -14.67 -20.19
C PRO A 4 -13.12 -14.80 -18.90
N THR A 5 -13.84 -15.89 -18.72
CA THR A 5 -14.70 -16.17 -17.55
C THR A 5 -13.89 -16.57 -16.30
N ASP A 6 -12.69 -17.15 -16.48
CA ASP A 6 -11.86 -17.67 -15.39
C ASP A 6 -11.19 -16.55 -14.56
N MET A 7 -10.78 -15.47 -15.21
CA MET A 7 -10.17 -14.32 -14.51
C MET A 7 -11.14 -13.52 -13.63
N ARG A 8 -12.46 -13.55 -13.93
CA ARG A 8 -13.47 -12.82 -13.13
C ARG A 8 -13.85 -13.54 -11.84
N SER A 9 -13.80 -14.87 -11.83
CA SER A 9 -13.99 -15.67 -10.61
C SER A 9 -12.81 -15.48 -9.64
N ASP A 10 -11.59 -15.42 -10.14
CA ASP A 10 -10.37 -15.25 -9.36
C ASP A 10 -10.31 -13.86 -8.68
N VAL A 11 -10.76 -12.81 -9.37
CA VAL A 11 -10.82 -11.44 -8.82
C VAL A 11 -11.85 -11.32 -7.69
N SER A 12 -13.02 -11.98 -7.80
CA SER A 12 -14.05 -11.93 -6.76
C SER A 12 -13.66 -12.64 -5.47
N GLU A 13 -12.72 -13.59 -5.55
CA GLU A 13 -12.22 -14.35 -4.40
C GLU A 13 -11.07 -13.63 -3.68
N VAL A 14 -10.28 -12.81 -4.38
CA VAL A 14 -9.13 -12.14 -3.78
C VAL A 14 -9.53 -10.90 -2.98
N LEU A 15 -10.53 -10.12 -3.40
CA LEU A 15 -10.91 -8.88 -2.71
C LEU A 15 -11.27 -9.08 -1.23
N PRO A 16 -12.03 -10.12 -0.83
CA PRO A 16 -12.27 -10.41 0.60
C PRO A 16 -10.97 -10.68 1.40
N VAL A 17 -9.97 -11.30 0.77
CA VAL A 17 -8.65 -11.52 1.40
C VAL A 17 -7.94 -10.19 1.64
N LEU A 18 -7.98 -9.29 0.65
CA LEU A 18 -7.38 -7.95 0.79
C LEU A 18 -8.11 -7.12 1.85
N GLU A 19 -9.44 -7.17 1.92
CA GLU A 19 -10.21 -6.47 2.97
C GLU A 19 -9.87 -7.03 4.37
N THR A 20 -9.69 -8.33 4.49
CA THR A 20 -9.25 -8.95 5.75
C THR A 20 -7.86 -8.44 6.15
N TYR A 21 -6.93 -8.33 5.21
CA TYR A 21 -5.61 -7.76 5.47
C TYR A 21 -5.70 -6.30 5.91
N TYR A 22 -6.47 -5.49 5.21
CA TYR A 22 -6.66 -4.08 5.52
C TYR A 22 -7.31 -3.83 6.90
N ASP A 23 -8.13 -4.77 7.38
CA ASP A 23 -8.66 -4.72 8.75
C ASP A 23 -7.63 -5.22 9.78
N THR A 24 -6.86 -6.26 9.47
CA THR A 24 -5.94 -6.92 10.41
C THR A 24 -4.63 -6.14 10.59
N ALA A 25 -4.05 -5.66 9.51
CA ALA A 25 -2.71 -5.05 9.54
C ALA A 25 -2.61 -3.83 10.48
N PRO A 26 -3.57 -2.89 10.52
CA PRO A 26 -3.53 -1.77 11.45
C PRO A 26 -3.68 -2.17 12.92
N ARG A 27 -4.44 -3.25 13.21
CA ARG A 27 -4.75 -3.67 14.60
C ARG A 27 -3.52 -4.03 15.43
N ALA A 28 -2.42 -4.40 14.81
CA ALA A 28 -1.16 -4.65 15.50
C ALA A 28 -0.61 -3.39 16.24
N HIS A 29 -1.00 -2.19 15.79
CA HIS A 29 -0.42 -0.93 16.28
C HIS A 29 -1.43 0.22 16.40
N ALA A 30 -2.72 -0.09 16.29
CA ALA A 30 -3.79 0.87 16.45
C ALA A 30 -4.90 0.32 17.34
N ARG A 31 -5.55 1.20 18.09
CA ARG A 31 -6.84 0.91 18.70
C ARG A 31 -7.92 1.08 17.63
N ALA A 32 -8.74 0.09 17.44
CA ALA A 32 -9.90 0.19 16.57
C ALA A 32 -11.12 0.71 17.34
N GLU A 33 -11.87 1.61 16.72
CA GLU A 33 -13.14 2.13 17.24
C GLU A 33 -14.19 2.04 16.11
N GLU A 34 -15.36 1.48 16.41
CA GLU A 34 -16.45 1.42 15.44
C GLU A 34 -17.25 2.71 15.46
N VAL A 35 -17.47 3.32 14.29
CA VAL A 35 -18.27 4.53 14.10
C VAL A 35 -19.23 4.30 12.94
N GLY A 36 -20.47 3.95 13.25
CA GLY A 36 -21.45 3.54 12.21
C GLY A 36 -20.92 2.37 11.37
N PRO A 37 -20.93 2.48 10.04
CA PRO A 37 -20.41 1.45 9.14
C PRO A 37 -18.89 1.41 9.04
N PHE A 38 -18.14 2.24 9.80
CA PHE A 38 -16.68 2.35 9.72
C PHE A 38 -15.96 1.74 10.91
N THR A 39 -14.77 1.21 10.65
CA THR A 39 -13.70 0.99 11.62
C THR A 39 -12.72 2.15 11.53
N LEU A 40 -12.61 2.94 12.59
CA LEU A 40 -11.63 4.00 12.74
C LEU A 40 -10.41 3.45 13.48
N PHE A 41 -9.27 3.42 12.80
CA PHE A 41 -8.01 2.98 13.38
C PHE A 41 -7.26 4.18 13.99
N LEU A 42 -7.13 4.15 15.30
CA LEU A 42 -6.47 5.19 16.08
C LEU A 42 -5.07 4.74 16.44
N ARG A 43 -4.09 5.36 15.81
CA ARG A 43 -2.69 5.05 16.02
C ARG A 43 -2.27 5.19 17.48
N GLN A 44 -1.41 4.26 17.92
CA GLN A 44 -0.67 4.33 19.15
C GLN A 44 0.81 4.60 18.83
N GLY A 45 1.27 5.85 19.03
CA GLY A 45 2.64 6.28 18.72
C GLY A 45 2.81 7.04 17.39
N GLY A 46 4.05 7.41 17.04
CA GLY A 46 4.35 8.22 15.85
C GLY A 46 4.30 7.46 14.52
N GLY A 47 4.23 8.17 13.41
CA GLY A 47 4.23 7.69 12.01
C GLY A 47 2.98 8.18 11.23
N TRP A 48 2.61 7.58 10.09
CA TRP A 48 1.41 7.92 9.33
C TRP A 48 0.13 7.60 10.11
N ASP A 49 -0.86 8.49 10.03
CA ASP A 49 -2.18 8.21 10.55
C ASP A 49 -2.87 7.12 9.73
N TYR A 50 -3.69 6.31 10.39
CA TYR A 50 -4.51 5.36 9.69
C TYR A 50 -5.81 6.01 9.20
N TYR A 51 -6.38 5.43 8.17
CA TYR A 51 -7.65 5.84 7.62
C TYR A 51 -8.82 5.19 8.38
N ALA A 52 -10.00 5.83 8.31
CA ALA A 52 -11.23 5.13 8.58
C ALA A 52 -11.59 4.26 7.37
N ARG A 53 -11.99 3.01 7.60
CA ARG A 53 -12.35 2.06 6.56
C ARG A 53 -13.75 1.49 6.79
N PRO A 54 -14.49 1.08 5.75
CA PRO A 54 -15.70 0.27 5.94
C PRO A 54 -15.40 -0.93 6.83
N ARG A 55 -16.32 -1.28 7.71
CA ARG A 55 -16.17 -2.46 8.58
C ARG A 55 -16.05 -3.72 7.74
N LEU A 56 -15.16 -4.61 8.14
CA LEU A 56 -15.01 -5.91 7.47
C LEU A 56 -16.36 -6.63 7.42
N GLY A 57 -16.75 -7.10 6.23
CA GLY A 57 -18.01 -7.78 5.99
C GLY A 57 -19.24 -6.85 5.94
N LEU A 58 -19.06 -5.54 5.79
CA LEU A 58 -20.17 -4.60 5.59
C LEU A 58 -20.94 -4.96 4.32
N SER A 59 -22.27 -5.15 4.46
CA SER A 59 -23.18 -5.42 3.35
C SER A 59 -24.12 -4.26 3.06
N ASP A 60 -24.28 -3.34 4.00
CA ASP A 60 -25.18 -2.20 3.90
C ASP A 60 -24.56 -1.07 3.07
N GLU A 61 -25.40 -0.26 2.44
CA GLU A 61 -24.95 0.94 1.76
C GLU A 61 -24.48 1.99 2.77
N VAL A 62 -23.36 2.66 2.45
CA VAL A 62 -22.86 3.80 3.22
C VAL A 62 -23.51 5.08 2.73
N THR A 63 -23.98 5.90 3.64
CA THR A 63 -24.63 7.19 3.38
C THR A 63 -23.71 8.38 3.60
N ALA A 64 -24.11 9.56 3.15
CA ALA A 64 -23.38 10.81 3.43
C ALA A 64 -23.37 11.13 4.93
N GLU A 65 -24.46 10.83 5.65
CA GLU A 65 -24.56 11.02 7.09
C GLU A 65 -23.56 10.13 7.86
N ASP A 66 -23.33 8.92 7.38
CA ASP A 66 -22.32 8.02 7.96
C ASP A 66 -20.90 8.60 7.78
N VAL A 67 -20.61 9.14 6.60
CA VAL A 67 -19.33 9.81 6.32
C VAL A 67 -19.17 11.04 7.23
N ASP A 68 -20.21 11.86 7.37
CA ASP A 68 -20.16 13.02 8.27
C ASP A 68 -19.94 12.61 9.72
N ALA A 69 -20.57 11.52 10.18
CA ALA A 69 -20.43 11.02 11.54
C ALA A 69 -18.97 10.59 11.84
N VAL A 70 -18.34 9.84 10.95
CA VAL A 70 -16.94 9.41 11.17
C VAL A 70 -15.99 10.61 11.10
N ARG A 71 -16.19 11.56 10.20
CA ARG A 71 -15.40 12.81 10.13
C ARG A 71 -15.54 13.66 11.41
N VAL A 72 -16.75 13.79 11.95
CA VAL A 72 -16.96 14.45 13.26
C VAL A 72 -16.15 13.74 14.32
N ARG A 73 -16.15 12.42 14.34
CA ARG A 73 -15.39 11.65 15.33
C ARG A 73 -13.88 11.84 15.17
N GLN A 74 -13.37 11.83 13.94
CA GLN A 74 -11.96 12.10 13.67
C GLN A 74 -11.54 13.48 14.19
N ARG A 75 -12.33 14.53 13.94
CA ARG A 75 -12.07 15.88 14.47
C ARG A 75 -12.06 15.93 16.00
N GLN A 76 -13.02 15.26 16.66
CA GLN A 76 -13.07 15.18 18.12
C GLN A 76 -11.81 14.53 18.71
N LEU A 77 -11.20 13.63 17.98
CA LEU A 77 -9.97 12.93 18.36
C LEU A 77 -8.69 13.66 17.94
N GLY A 78 -8.82 14.73 17.15
CA GLY A 78 -7.67 15.47 16.61
C GLY A 78 -6.85 14.68 15.60
N VAL A 79 -7.48 13.73 14.89
CA VAL A 79 -6.85 12.95 13.82
C VAL A 79 -7.33 13.43 12.45
N ALA A 80 -6.59 13.08 11.41
CA ALA A 80 -6.94 13.45 10.04
C ALA A 80 -8.30 12.85 9.60
N GLU A 81 -9.06 13.62 8.82
CA GLU A 81 -10.37 13.21 8.28
C GLU A 81 -10.21 12.35 7.02
N ASN A 82 -9.46 11.27 7.12
CA ASN A 82 -9.09 10.43 6.01
C ASN A 82 -9.93 9.15 5.96
N LEU A 83 -10.36 8.75 4.75
CA LEU A 83 -11.02 7.47 4.51
C LEU A 83 -10.29 6.70 3.42
N GLU A 84 -10.28 5.39 3.54
CA GLU A 84 -9.74 4.48 2.53
C GLU A 84 -10.64 3.26 2.36
N TRP A 85 -10.87 2.83 1.11
CA TRP A 85 -11.71 1.66 0.81
C TRP A 85 -11.38 1.04 -0.55
N VAL A 86 -11.81 -0.19 -0.76
CA VAL A 86 -11.84 -0.81 -2.08
C VAL A 86 -13.19 -0.50 -2.71
N HIS A 87 -13.18 0.13 -3.90
CA HIS A 87 -14.41 0.59 -4.55
C HIS A 87 -15.36 -0.56 -4.87
N GLU A 88 -14.84 -1.67 -5.30
CA GLU A 88 -15.61 -2.83 -5.74
C GLU A 88 -16.35 -3.53 -4.58
N THR A 89 -15.83 -3.42 -3.35
CA THR A 89 -16.44 -4.00 -2.14
C THR A 89 -17.42 -3.05 -1.46
N THR A 90 -17.20 -1.72 -1.59
CA THR A 90 -18.08 -0.70 -1.01
C THR A 90 -18.35 0.43 -2.03
N PRO A 91 -19.08 0.14 -3.12
CA PRO A 91 -19.27 1.10 -4.23
C PRO A 91 -20.09 2.33 -3.85
N SER A 92 -20.97 2.24 -2.84
CA SER A 92 -21.79 3.36 -2.34
C SER A 92 -20.95 4.48 -1.72
N LEU A 93 -19.78 4.15 -1.16
CA LEU A 93 -18.97 5.11 -0.41
C LEU A 93 -18.45 6.27 -1.27
N LEU A 94 -18.16 6.05 -2.54
CA LEU A 94 -17.72 7.14 -3.43
C LEU A 94 -18.78 8.24 -3.58
N ALA A 95 -20.06 7.85 -3.74
CA ALA A 95 -21.16 8.78 -3.82
C ALA A 95 -21.41 9.46 -2.47
N ALA A 96 -21.34 8.71 -1.38
CA ALA A 96 -21.49 9.21 -0.01
C ALA A 96 -20.43 10.27 0.34
N VAL A 97 -19.15 10.02 0.03
CA VAL A 97 -18.04 10.97 0.24
C VAL A 97 -18.27 12.27 -0.55
N ARG A 98 -18.73 12.18 -1.80
CA ARG A 98 -18.99 13.36 -2.64
C ARG A 98 -20.19 14.17 -2.17
N ALA A 99 -21.15 13.54 -1.51
CA ALA A 99 -22.35 14.18 -0.97
C ALA A 99 -22.18 14.65 0.48
N SER A 100 -21.10 14.24 1.16
CA SER A 100 -20.84 14.56 2.57
C SER A 100 -20.26 15.96 2.74
N GLY A 101 -20.40 16.48 3.93
CA GLY A 101 -19.83 17.74 4.39
C GLY A 101 -20.81 18.89 4.36
N PRO A 102 -20.93 19.64 5.46
CA PRO A 102 -21.63 20.91 5.46
C PRO A 102 -20.88 21.96 4.62
N PRO A 103 -21.55 23.04 4.19
CA PRO A 103 -20.96 24.07 3.33
C PRO A 103 -19.65 24.72 3.85
N ASP A 104 -19.42 24.66 5.16
CA ASP A 104 -18.29 25.28 5.85
C ASP A 104 -17.12 24.33 6.14
N HIS A 105 -17.18 23.07 5.67
CA HIS A 105 -16.09 22.10 5.86
C HIS A 105 -15.33 21.82 4.57
N PRO A 106 -14.03 21.52 4.65
CA PRO A 106 -13.26 21.16 3.47
C PRO A 106 -13.89 19.93 2.79
N LEU A 107 -14.01 20.00 1.48
CA LEU A 107 -14.41 18.86 0.66
C LEU A 107 -13.33 17.79 0.78
N LEU A 108 -13.73 16.52 0.63
CA LEU A 108 -12.75 15.44 0.50
C LEU A 108 -12.38 15.26 -0.98
N SER A 109 -11.09 15.28 -1.25
CA SER A 109 -10.54 14.87 -2.54
C SER A 109 -10.42 13.35 -2.54
N VAL A 110 -10.87 12.69 -3.61
CA VAL A 110 -10.78 11.22 -3.75
C VAL A 110 -9.75 10.88 -4.81
N ALA A 111 -8.70 10.17 -4.42
CA ALA A 111 -7.71 9.59 -5.32
C ALA A 111 -8.05 8.10 -5.57
N PRO A 112 -8.45 7.72 -6.81
CA PRO A 112 -8.61 6.33 -7.18
C PRO A 112 -7.24 5.73 -7.55
N CYS A 113 -6.79 4.76 -6.78
CA CYS A 113 -5.51 4.08 -6.95
C CYS A 113 -5.73 2.68 -7.53
N PRO A 114 -5.10 2.30 -8.66
CA PRO A 114 -5.13 0.94 -9.15
C PRO A 114 -4.71 -0.07 -8.07
N LEU A 115 -5.56 -1.04 -7.77
CA LEU A 115 -5.29 -2.13 -6.85
C LEU A 115 -4.86 -3.36 -7.65
N LEU A 116 -3.67 -3.89 -7.35
CA LEU A 116 -3.06 -4.98 -8.11
C LEU A 116 -2.64 -6.11 -7.18
N VAL A 117 -2.75 -7.34 -7.68
CA VAL A 117 -2.32 -8.55 -6.99
C VAL A 117 -1.33 -9.32 -7.86
N LEU A 118 -0.40 -10.03 -7.24
CA LEU A 118 0.45 -11.00 -7.93
C LEU A 118 -0.32 -12.33 -8.02
N PRO A 119 -0.65 -12.84 -9.23
CA PRO A 119 -1.33 -14.12 -9.37
C PRO A 119 -0.53 -15.27 -8.77
N ALA A 120 -1.21 -16.18 -8.06
CA ALA A 120 -0.58 -17.37 -7.48
C ALA A 120 -0.03 -18.31 -8.58
N ASP A 121 -0.67 -18.36 -9.75
CA ASP A 121 -0.21 -19.11 -10.91
C ASP A 121 0.56 -18.22 -11.88
N PRO A 122 1.90 -18.37 -11.99
CA PRO A 122 2.72 -17.61 -12.94
C PRO A 122 2.32 -17.79 -14.42
N SER A 123 1.59 -18.85 -14.76
CA SER A 123 1.13 -19.09 -16.14
C SER A 123 0.05 -18.12 -16.59
N LEU A 124 -0.65 -17.50 -15.63
CA LEU A 124 -1.65 -16.45 -15.86
C LEU A 124 -1.02 -15.10 -16.22
N ILE A 125 0.29 -14.97 -16.03
CA ILE A 125 1.02 -13.76 -16.41
C ILE A 125 1.36 -13.84 -17.89
N ALA A 126 0.47 -13.33 -18.74
CA ALA A 126 0.67 -13.32 -20.18
C ALA A 126 1.98 -12.58 -20.53
N GLY A 127 3.03 -13.34 -20.87
CA GLY A 127 4.34 -12.81 -21.29
C GLY A 127 5.45 -12.83 -20.22
N SER A 128 5.23 -13.43 -19.06
CA SER A 128 6.19 -13.45 -17.96
C SER A 128 7.32 -14.50 -18.06
N GLY A 129 7.61 -14.99 -19.26
CA GLY A 129 8.85 -15.73 -19.51
C GLY A 129 10.13 -14.88 -19.49
N ARG A 130 10.03 -13.61 -19.10
CA ARG A 130 11.16 -12.73 -18.87
C ARG A 130 11.23 -12.37 -17.39
N ARG A 131 12.09 -13.07 -16.61
CA ARG A 131 12.96 -12.33 -15.72
C ARG A 131 13.40 -11.13 -16.54
N VAL A 132 12.99 -9.93 -16.15
CA VAL A 132 13.53 -8.72 -16.75
C VAL A 132 15.01 -8.81 -16.43
N GLU A 133 15.84 -9.29 -17.37
CA GLU A 133 17.27 -9.03 -17.38
C GLU A 133 17.38 -7.51 -17.52
N GLN A 134 17.19 -6.85 -16.41
CA GLN A 134 17.47 -5.45 -16.31
C GLN A 134 18.96 -5.37 -16.07
N ASP A 135 19.64 -4.66 -16.93
CA ASP A 135 20.99 -4.18 -16.71
C ASP A 135 20.96 -3.14 -15.57
N VAL A 136 20.49 -3.61 -14.41
CA VAL A 136 20.40 -2.81 -13.19
C VAL A 136 21.74 -2.94 -12.49
N THR A 137 22.57 -1.92 -12.65
CA THR A 137 23.84 -1.81 -11.92
C THR A 137 23.65 -1.67 -10.40
N ALA A 138 22.39 -1.59 -9.93
CA ALA A 138 22.04 -1.51 -8.51
C ALA A 138 21.97 -2.91 -7.87
N ARG A 139 22.61 -3.08 -6.73
CA ARG A 139 22.45 -4.26 -5.88
C ARG A 139 21.22 -4.07 -4.99
N VAL A 140 20.23 -4.96 -5.13
CA VAL A 140 19.02 -4.93 -4.28
C VAL A 140 19.12 -6.01 -3.21
N ARG A 141 18.81 -5.67 -1.96
CA ARG A 141 18.82 -6.61 -0.84
C ARG A 141 17.90 -6.18 0.29
N ARG A 142 17.54 -7.14 1.15
CA ARG A 142 16.89 -6.88 2.43
C ARG A 142 17.80 -6.01 3.31
N VAL A 143 17.18 -5.06 4.03
CA VAL A 143 17.83 -4.17 5.01
C VAL A 143 17.74 -4.81 6.38
N GLY A 144 18.88 -4.92 7.07
CA GLY A 144 18.97 -5.43 8.43
C GLY A 144 18.93 -4.30 9.47
N LEU A 145 18.88 -4.69 10.75
CA LEU A 145 18.90 -3.73 11.86
C LEU A 145 20.27 -3.06 12.07
N ASP A 146 21.33 -3.64 11.48
CA ASP A 146 22.69 -3.10 11.54
C ASP A 146 23.01 -2.12 10.39
N ASP A 147 22.07 -1.97 9.43
CA ASP A 147 22.18 -0.98 8.36
C ASP A 147 21.83 0.43 8.90
N ASP A 148 22.25 1.46 8.16
CA ASP A 148 21.85 2.84 8.44
C ASP A 148 20.36 3.07 8.09
N LEU A 149 19.50 2.72 9.05
CA LEU A 149 18.05 2.81 8.87
C LEU A 149 17.59 4.26 8.67
N ASP A 150 18.23 5.24 9.33
CA ASP A 150 17.89 6.65 9.16
C ASP A 150 18.11 7.08 7.70
N LEU A 151 19.22 6.66 7.10
CA LEU A 151 19.52 6.94 5.70
C LEU A 151 18.54 6.22 4.77
N VAL A 152 18.25 4.93 4.99
CA VAL A 152 17.35 4.15 4.13
C VAL A 152 15.95 4.77 4.12
N PHE A 153 15.36 5.06 5.29
CA PHE A 153 14.05 5.69 5.37
C PHE A 153 14.05 7.11 4.85
N GLY A 154 15.15 7.85 5.05
CA GLY A 154 15.33 9.19 4.47
C GLY A 154 15.31 9.17 2.94
N VAL A 155 15.98 8.19 2.32
CA VAL A 155 15.99 8.00 0.86
C VAL A 155 14.61 7.62 0.33
N ILE A 156 13.90 6.69 0.99
CA ILE A 156 12.53 6.31 0.62
C ILE A 156 11.63 7.55 0.64
N HIS A 157 11.71 8.36 1.70
CA HIS A 157 10.92 9.58 1.82
C HIS A 157 11.26 10.62 0.74
N ALA A 158 12.55 10.91 0.51
CA ALA A 158 12.99 11.83 -0.53
C ALA A 158 12.52 11.37 -1.93
N GLY A 159 12.49 10.05 -2.17
CA GLY A 159 11.95 9.49 -3.40
C GLY A 159 10.46 9.81 -3.59
N PHE A 160 9.63 9.79 -2.55
CA PHE A 160 8.23 10.21 -2.60
C PHE A 160 8.09 11.72 -2.83
N GLU A 161 8.89 12.52 -2.16
CA GLU A 161 8.89 13.98 -2.35
C GLU A 161 9.44 14.43 -3.72
N GLY A 162 9.98 13.48 -4.50
CA GLY A 162 10.55 13.80 -5.82
C GLY A 162 11.83 14.63 -5.74
N THR A 163 12.60 14.52 -4.65
CA THR A 163 13.86 15.22 -4.43
C THR A 163 15.03 14.27 -4.28
N ASP A 164 16.22 14.73 -4.62
CA ASP A 164 17.49 14.03 -4.32
C ASP A 164 18.11 14.46 -2.99
N THR A 165 17.49 15.42 -2.30
CA THR A 165 17.92 15.89 -0.99
C THR A 165 17.40 14.94 0.08
N VAL A 166 18.30 14.18 0.69
CA VAL A 166 17.97 13.18 1.70
C VAL A 166 18.13 13.75 3.10
N THR A 167 17.06 13.71 3.89
CA THR A 167 17.11 13.97 5.33
C THR A 167 16.99 12.64 6.07
N PRO A 168 18.04 12.18 6.77
CA PRO A 168 18.01 10.93 7.52
C PRO A 168 16.85 10.92 8.53
N ARG A 169 16.06 9.84 8.55
CA ARG A 169 14.92 9.67 9.44
C ARG A 169 14.48 8.22 9.56
N ALA A 170 14.50 7.68 10.74
CA ALA A 170 13.80 6.44 11.05
C ALA A 170 12.89 6.66 12.26
N SER A 171 11.76 5.99 12.30
CA SER A 171 10.93 5.99 13.49
C SER A 171 11.29 4.81 14.36
N THR A 172 11.33 5.02 15.67
CA THR A 172 11.51 3.95 16.67
C THR A 172 10.54 2.79 16.42
N ARG A 173 9.32 3.11 15.96
CA ARG A 173 8.29 2.14 15.63
C ARG A 173 8.69 1.26 14.45
N GLN A 174 9.15 1.83 13.32
CA GLN A 174 9.56 1.05 12.16
C GLN A 174 10.68 0.07 12.54
N VAL A 175 11.63 0.52 13.35
CA VAL A 175 12.69 -0.32 13.90
C VAL A 175 12.11 -1.44 14.79
N SER A 176 11.10 -1.14 15.63
CA SER A 176 10.43 -2.17 16.45
C SER A 176 9.72 -3.20 15.58
N MET A 177 8.96 -2.75 14.58
CA MET A 177 8.27 -3.63 13.63
C MET A 177 9.25 -4.54 12.87
N MET A 178 10.42 -4.03 12.48
CA MET A 178 11.47 -4.84 11.86
C MET A 178 12.01 -5.92 12.83
N ARG A 179 12.23 -5.57 14.11
CA ARG A 179 12.65 -6.54 15.14
C ARG A 179 11.60 -7.62 15.40
N GLU A 180 10.36 -7.27 15.34
CA GLU A 180 9.21 -8.17 15.55
C GLU A 180 8.87 -9.00 14.31
N GLY A 181 9.56 -8.77 13.17
CA GLY A 181 9.27 -9.43 11.90
C GLY A 181 7.97 -8.97 11.23
N LEU A 182 7.41 -7.86 11.68
CA LEU A 182 6.17 -7.28 11.18
C LEU A 182 6.36 -6.32 10.00
N LEU A 183 7.61 -5.98 9.69
CA LEU A 183 8.00 -5.09 8.60
C LEU A 183 9.32 -5.56 8.01
N THR A 184 9.33 -5.82 6.72
CA THR A 184 10.53 -6.03 5.94
C THR A 184 10.80 -4.81 5.06
N ILE A 185 12.06 -4.39 5.00
CA ILE A 185 12.54 -3.34 4.11
C ILE A 185 13.51 -3.95 3.11
N VAL A 186 13.34 -3.59 1.85
CA VAL A 186 14.29 -3.87 0.76
C VAL A 186 14.79 -2.55 0.20
N ALA A 187 16.09 -2.45 -0.06
CA ALA A 187 16.69 -1.26 -0.65
C ALA A 187 17.64 -1.60 -1.81
N ALA A 188 17.76 -0.67 -2.73
CA ALA A 188 18.67 -0.71 -3.86
C ALA A 188 19.89 0.16 -3.56
N PHE A 189 21.09 -0.37 -3.84
CA PHE A 189 22.37 0.27 -3.59
C PHE A 189 23.17 0.38 -4.90
N ASP A 190 23.86 1.50 -5.12
CA ASP A 190 24.83 1.62 -6.22
C ASP A 190 26.15 0.87 -5.92
N GLU A 191 27.08 0.92 -6.86
CA GLU A 191 28.41 0.27 -6.73
C GLU A 191 29.25 0.82 -5.57
N HIS A 192 28.94 2.03 -5.10
CA HIS A 192 29.61 2.68 -3.97
C HIS A 192 28.89 2.44 -2.63
N GLY A 193 27.76 1.71 -2.66
CA GLY A 193 26.95 1.45 -1.47
C GLY A 193 25.97 2.56 -1.11
N ASN A 194 25.78 3.57 -1.97
CA ASN A 194 24.77 4.61 -1.73
C ASN A 194 23.36 4.06 -2.00
N VAL A 195 22.41 4.39 -1.13
CA VAL A 195 21.00 4.01 -1.28
C VAL A 195 20.37 4.81 -2.42
N LEU A 196 19.69 4.12 -3.34
CA LEU A 196 19.03 4.69 -4.52
C LEU A 196 17.52 4.75 -4.38
N GLY A 197 16.95 3.91 -3.52
CA GLY A 197 15.53 3.76 -3.28
C GLY A 197 15.26 2.54 -2.42
N GLY A 198 14.00 2.31 -2.10
CA GLY A 198 13.60 1.15 -1.31
C GLY A 198 12.10 0.96 -1.34
N GLY A 199 11.64 0.00 -0.56
CA GLY A 199 10.23 -0.32 -0.36
C GLY A 199 10.09 -1.28 0.81
N SER A 200 8.86 -1.58 1.16
CA SER A 200 8.55 -2.43 2.31
C SER A 200 7.39 -3.38 2.05
N HIS A 201 7.28 -4.41 2.87
CA HIS A 201 6.07 -5.20 3.01
C HIS A 201 5.85 -5.60 4.47
N SER A 202 4.60 -5.90 4.81
CA SER A 202 4.18 -6.17 6.19
C SER A 202 3.26 -7.38 6.23
N PRO A 203 3.79 -8.62 6.27
CA PRO A 203 2.99 -9.83 6.18
C PRO A 203 2.06 -10.01 7.39
N ARG A 204 0.82 -10.45 7.11
CA ARG A 204 -0.20 -10.84 8.09
C ARG A 204 -0.98 -12.03 7.52
N ASP A 205 -1.03 -13.13 8.27
CA ASP A 205 -1.89 -14.28 7.95
C ASP A 205 -1.79 -14.75 6.47
N GLY A 206 -0.56 -14.87 5.94
CA GLY A 206 -0.31 -15.29 4.56
C GLY A 206 -0.56 -14.22 3.48
N THR A 207 -0.89 -12.99 3.87
CA THR A 207 -1.13 -11.88 2.94
C THR A 207 -0.18 -10.72 3.24
N THR A 208 0.28 -10.01 2.22
CA THR A 208 1.08 -8.79 2.39
C THR A 208 0.81 -7.74 1.33
N GLU A 209 0.80 -6.48 1.75
CA GLU A 209 0.85 -5.33 0.86
C GLU A 209 2.30 -4.86 0.68
N LEU A 210 2.71 -4.65 -0.58
CA LEU A 210 3.95 -3.95 -0.89
C LEU A 210 3.68 -2.46 -0.81
N THR A 211 4.40 -1.77 0.05
CA THR A 211 4.19 -0.34 0.33
C THR A 211 5.49 0.44 0.24
N GLY A 212 5.38 1.75 0.12
CA GLY A 212 6.54 2.62 0.25
C GLY A 212 7.59 2.47 -0.84
N ILE A 213 7.24 1.92 -2.01
CA ILE A 213 8.21 1.73 -3.11
C ILE A 213 8.52 3.09 -3.74
N SER A 214 9.74 3.55 -3.56
CA SER A 214 10.20 4.82 -4.12
C SER A 214 11.65 4.76 -4.58
N VAL A 215 12.00 5.62 -5.52
CA VAL A 215 13.35 5.74 -6.10
C VAL A 215 13.70 7.21 -6.22
N LEU A 216 14.90 7.60 -5.81
CA LEU A 216 15.41 8.96 -5.97
C LEU A 216 15.36 9.40 -7.44
N PRO A 217 15.03 10.67 -7.73
CA PRO A 217 14.92 11.19 -9.09
C PRO A 217 16.11 10.84 -9.98
N ARG A 218 17.34 10.97 -9.47
CA ARG A 218 18.58 10.66 -10.22
C ARG A 218 18.74 9.18 -10.61
N ALA A 219 18.01 8.27 -9.94
CA ALA A 219 18.07 6.82 -10.18
C ALA A 219 16.83 6.26 -10.91
N ARG A 220 15.83 7.11 -11.21
CA ARG A 220 14.61 6.71 -11.93
C ARG A 220 14.90 6.29 -13.36
N ARG A 221 13.95 5.55 -13.96
CA ARG A 221 13.97 5.08 -15.35
C ARG A 221 15.12 4.15 -15.71
N ARG A 222 15.77 3.57 -14.69
CA ARG A 222 16.88 2.62 -14.81
C ARG A 222 16.50 1.21 -14.32
N GLY A 223 15.19 0.93 -14.19
CA GLY A 223 14.70 -0.37 -13.71
C GLY A 223 14.76 -0.58 -12.19
N VAL A 224 15.30 0.37 -11.41
CA VAL A 224 15.52 0.23 -9.97
C VAL A 224 14.20 -0.06 -9.21
N GLY A 225 13.10 0.62 -9.55
CA GLY A 225 11.81 0.38 -8.90
C GLY A 225 11.28 -1.03 -9.15
N ALA A 226 11.39 -1.54 -10.38
CA ALA A 226 10.99 -2.92 -10.69
C ALA A 226 11.89 -3.95 -9.99
N ALA A 227 13.18 -3.68 -9.85
CA ALA A 227 14.11 -4.55 -9.12
C ALA A 227 13.79 -4.60 -7.61
N ILE A 228 13.45 -3.45 -7.00
CA ILE A 228 12.97 -3.39 -5.61
C ILE A 228 11.68 -4.20 -5.46
N THR A 229 10.71 -4.01 -6.37
CA THR A 229 9.44 -4.74 -6.35
C THR A 229 9.66 -6.25 -6.43
N ALA A 230 10.51 -6.70 -7.37
CA ALA A 230 10.83 -8.12 -7.51
C ALA A 230 11.48 -8.70 -6.23
N ALA A 231 12.42 -7.98 -5.64
CA ALA A 231 13.07 -8.43 -4.41
C ALA A 231 12.11 -8.46 -3.20
N LEU A 232 11.12 -7.55 -3.13
CA LEU A 232 10.05 -7.60 -2.12
C LEU A 232 9.15 -8.80 -2.33
N VAL A 233 8.82 -9.14 -3.58
CA VAL A 233 8.05 -10.34 -3.93
C VAL A 233 8.82 -11.60 -3.53
N ASP A 234 10.09 -11.71 -3.91
CA ASP A 234 10.93 -12.86 -3.57
C ASP A 234 11.01 -13.04 -2.04
N ASP A 235 11.26 -11.95 -1.29
CA ASP A 235 11.32 -11.99 0.18
C ASP A 235 9.97 -12.41 0.80
N ALA A 236 8.85 -11.94 0.28
CA ALA A 236 7.52 -12.31 0.75
C ALA A 236 7.22 -13.81 0.49
N LEU A 237 7.55 -14.31 -0.70
CA LEU A 237 7.38 -15.72 -1.05
C LEU A 237 8.28 -16.63 -0.18
N ASP A 238 9.53 -16.24 0.08
CA ASP A 238 10.45 -16.95 0.96
C ASP A 238 9.93 -17.01 2.42
N GLN A 239 9.09 -16.04 2.83
CA GLN A 239 8.40 -16.04 4.12
C GLN A 239 7.08 -16.83 4.11
N GLY A 240 6.71 -17.46 2.99
CA GLY A 240 5.49 -18.26 2.85
C GLY A 240 4.22 -17.43 2.67
N VAL A 241 4.35 -16.18 2.19
CA VAL A 241 3.19 -15.35 1.86
C VAL A 241 2.52 -15.90 0.59
N GLU A 242 1.20 -16.07 0.65
CA GLU A 242 0.38 -16.62 -0.43
C GLU A 242 -0.23 -15.53 -1.31
N THR A 243 -0.63 -14.40 -0.70
CA THR A 243 -1.25 -13.26 -1.39
C THR A 243 -0.38 -12.02 -1.27
N ILE A 244 0.15 -11.56 -2.40
CA ILE A 244 0.99 -10.35 -2.49
C ILE A 244 0.25 -9.32 -3.33
N PHE A 245 0.03 -8.12 -2.79
CA PHE A 245 -0.69 -7.08 -3.48
C PHE A 245 -0.10 -5.69 -3.22
N LEU A 246 -0.57 -4.70 -3.95
CA LEU A 246 -0.22 -3.29 -3.77
C LEU A 246 -1.29 -2.37 -4.35
N SER A 247 -1.34 -1.12 -3.90
CA SER A 247 -2.02 -0.03 -4.57
C SER A 247 -1.00 0.89 -5.26
N ALA A 248 -1.26 1.23 -6.53
CA ALA A 248 -0.41 2.14 -7.29
C ALA A 248 -1.00 3.56 -7.28
N GLN A 249 -0.13 4.56 -7.21
CA GLN A 249 -0.56 5.97 -7.17
C GLN A 249 -1.43 6.35 -8.38
N ASP A 250 -1.10 5.84 -9.56
CA ASP A 250 -1.79 6.09 -10.83
C ASP A 250 -1.54 4.97 -11.85
N ASP A 251 -2.17 5.07 -13.02
CA ASP A 251 -2.01 4.10 -14.11
C ASP A 251 -0.59 4.04 -14.68
N THR A 252 0.18 5.12 -14.57
CA THR A 252 1.58 5.13 -15.05
C THR A 252 2.46 4.29 -14.14
N VAL A 253 2.25 4.40 -12.83
CA VAL A 253 2.93 3.60 -11.82
C VAL A 253 2.45 2.16 -11.86
N ALA A 254 1.14 1.90 -12.05
CA ALA A 254 0.58 0.55 -12.19
C ALA A 254 1.27 -0.25 -13.29
N ARG A 255 1.57 0.36 -14.46
CA ARG A 255 2.30 -0.30 -15.55
C ARG A 255 3.70 -0.79 -15.16
N VAL A 256 4.33 -0.21 -14.14
CA VAL A 256 5.63 -0.70 -13.64
C VAL A 256 5.42 -2.05 -12.97
N TYR A 257 4.38 -2.17 -12.15
CA TYR A 257 4.05 -3.40 -11.43
C TYR A 257 3.48 -4.48 -12.36
N GLU A 258 2.68 -4.11 -13.34
CA GLU A 258 2.19 -5.04 -14.38
C GLU A 258 3.35 -5.71 -15.14
N ARG A 259 4.47 -5.00 -15.38
CA ARG A 259 5.69 -5.59 -15.97
C ARG A 259 6.42 -6.57 -15.05
N VAL A 260 6.21 -6.47 -13.75
CA VAL A 260 6.72 -7.42 -12.74
C VAL A 260 5.81 -8.64 -12.63
N GLY A 261 4.59 -8.54 -13.16
CA GLY A 261 3.63 -9.65 -13.20
C GLY A 261 2.36 -9.42 -12.39
N PHE A 262 2.20 -8.26 -11.77
CA PHE A 262 0.96 -7.93 -11.08
C PHE A 262 -0.19 -7.72 -12.08
N VAL A 263 -1.40 -8.06 -11.65
CA VAL A 263 -2.64 -7.85 -12.42
C VAL A 263 -3.60 -6.97 -11.63
N ARG A 264 -4.33 -6.10 -12.32
CA ARG A 264 -5.32 -5.23 -11.69
C ARG A 264 -6.55 -6.05 -11.26
N VAL A 265 -6.96 -5.87 -10.00
CA VAL A 265 -8.13 -6.54 -9.41
C VAL A 265 -9.20 -5.57 -8.93
N GLY A 266 -8.88 -4.29 -8.79
CA GLY A 266 -9.82 -3.30 -8.31
C GLY A 266 -9.22 -1.91 -8.20
N THR A 267 -9.87 -1.09 -7.37
CA THR A 267 -9.52 0.31 -7.14
C THR A 267 -9.52 0.59 -5.64
N ALA A 268 -8.36 0.88 -5.07
CA ALA A 268 -8.26 1.46 -3.74
C ALA A 268 -8.55 2.96 -3.83
N CYS A 269 -9.53 3.44 -3.10
CA CYS A 269 -9.88 4.85 -3.04
C CYS A 269 -9.38 5.45 -1.74
N ILE A 270 -8.72 6.61 -1.84
CA ILE A 270 -8.23 7.38 -0.69
C ILE A 270 -8.94 8.73 -0.72
N ALA A 271 -9.63 9.09 0.35
CA ALA A 271 -10.29 10.39 0.51
C ALA A 271 -9.59 11.18 1.61
N GLU A 272 -9.16 12.39 1.28
CA GLU A 272 -8.45 13.29 2.18
C GLU A 272 -8.97 14.72 2.04
N PRO A 273 -8.89 15.56 3.08
CA PRO A 273 -9.24 16.99 2.99
C PRO A 273 -8.46 17.68 1.87
N SER A 274 -9.16 18.48 1.05
CA SER A 274 -8.63 19.22 -0.09
C SER A 274 -7.79 20.41 0.35
#